data_e64628e79b87ce341b82134147d6158b
#
_entry.id   e64628e79b87ce341b82134147d6158b
#
_cell.length_a   1.000
_cell.length_b   1.000
_cell.length_c   1.000
_cell.angle_alpha   90.00
_cell.angle_beta   90.00
_cell.angle_gamma   90.00
#
_symmetry.space_group_name_H-M   'P 1'
#
loop_
_entity.id
_entity.type
_entity.pdbx_description
1 polymer ?
#
loop_
_entity_poly.entity_id
_entity_poly.type
_entity_poly.pdbx_seq_one_letter_code
_entity_poly.pdbx_strand_id
1 'polypeptide(L)'
;MSIISKNSKLLVIVESPNKVKTVTKIFKDLGYEKVTVLASVGHTTKIKDNRNSYKNTGIHPDEDFRVDWVTDPEKYKVIEQLKAQSKVADFVLIASDPDREGESLGNHIKQVLRLNDSQYFRIKYHSITKEAISTALDNPGYMNKYLCDAAESRQIVDKMIGYALTPVAKAYIGAKSVGRCQSAGLKLVVDREKEIQNFIPEYYYDLFVEFTKDDIKYRAKYIGTADKKVDR
;
A
#
# COMPACT_ATOMS: atom_id res chain seq x y z
N MET A 1 5.14 -9.99 -31.45
CA MET A 1 6.19 -8.95 -31.46
C MET A 1 5.90 -8.02 -30.33
N SER A 2 6.88 -7.78 -29.44
CA SER A 2 6.71 -6.82 -28.33
C SER A 2 6.49 -5.43 -28.91
N ILE A 3 5.46 -4.72 -28.42
CA ILE A 3 5.14 -3.35 -28.85
C ILE A 3 6.29 -2.39 -28.49
N ILE A 4 7.06 -2.75 -27.45
CA ILE A 4 8.15 -1.94 -26.92
C ILE A 4 9.48 -2.49 -27.45
N SER A 5 10.11 -1.74 -28.34
CA SER A 5 11.42 -2.11 -28.90
C SER A 5 12.54 -2.01 -27.84
N LYS A 6 13.48 -2.95 -27.87
CA LYS A 6 14.67 -2.92 -26.98
C LYS A 6 15.58 -1.71 -27.20
N ASN A 7 15.49 -1.08 -28.36
CA ASN A 7 16.25 0.13 -28.69
C ASN A 7 15.59 1.42 -28.22
N SER A 8 14.32 1.36 -27.79
CA SER A 8 13.58 2.53 -27.31
C SER A 8 14.18 3.09 -26.00
N LYS A 9 14.14 4.40 -25.87
CA LYS A 9 14.43 5.09 -24.60
C LYS A 9 13.22 4.97 -23.69
N LEU A 10 13.37 4.26 -22.59
CA LEU A 10 12.28 3.99 -21.66
C LEU A 10 12.46 4.76 -20.36
N LEU A 11 11.38 5.39 -19.92
CA LEU A 11 11.24 5.83 -18.54
C LEU A 11 10.32 4.86 -17.82
N VAL A 12 10.83 4.13 -16.83
CA VAL A 12 10.03 3.22 -15.98
C VAL A 12 9.79 3.92 -14.65
N ILE A 13 8.52 4.06 -14.26
CA ILE A 13 8.13 4.71 -13.01
C ILE A 13 7.60 3.66 -12.05
N VAL A 14 8.31 3.45 -10.94
CA VAL A 14 7.94 2.57 -9.83
C VAL A 14 7.44 3.38 -8.64
N GLU A 15 6.75 2.76 -7.71
CA GLU A 15 6.22 3.44 -6.54
C GLU A 15 7.30 3.79 -5.52
N SER A 16 8.20 2.85 -5.21
CA SER A 16 9.18 2.96 -4.14
C SER A 16 10.62 3.04 -4.65
N PRO A 17 11.49 3.90 -4.04
CA PRO A 17 12.91 3.97 -4.35
C PRO A 17 13.64 2.62 -4.19
N ASN A 18 13.19 1.78 -3.27
CA ASN A 18 13.79 0.46 -3.02
C ASN A 18 13.69 -0.47 -4.23
N LYS A 19 12.69 -0.28 -5.10
CA LYS A 19 12.49 -1.08 -6.32
C LYS A 19 13.41 -0.66 -7.48
N VAL A 20 13.92 0.59 -7.46
CA VAL A 20 14.64 1.19 -8.61
C VAL A 20 15.84 0.36 -9.03
N LYS A 21 16.74 0.01 -8.12
CA LYS A 21 17.98 -0.73 -8.44
C LYS A 21 17.67 -2.10 -9.06
N THR A 22 16.76 -2.84 -8.45
CA THR A 22 16.40 -4.21 -8.89
C THR A 22 15.71 -4.17 -10.26
N VAL A 23 14.73 -3.26 -10.44
CA VAL A 23 14.02 -3.11 -11.71
C VAL A 23 14.98 -2.66 -12.81
N THR A 24 15.88 -1.70 -12.54
CA THR A 24 16.91 -1.28 -13.53
C THR A 24 17.77 -2.45 -13.99
N LYS A 25 18.25 -3.29 -13.04
CA LYS A 25 19.04 -4.46 -13.36
C LYS A 25 18.27 -5.43 -14.27
N ILE A 26 17.02 -5.74 -13.91
CA ILE A 26 16.19 -6.68 -14.67
C ILE A 26 15.93 -6.16 -16.10
N PHE A 27 15.63 -4.87 -16.28
CA PHE A 27 15.44 -4.30 -17.61
C PHE A 27 16.71 -4.42 -18.47
N LYS A 28 17.90 -4.16 -17.89
CA LYS A 28 19.18 -4.37 -18.59
C LYS A 28 19.42 -5.83 -18.93
N ASP A 29 19.15 -6.76 -18.01
CA ASP A 29 19.26 -8.21 -18.22
C ASP A 29 18.28 -8.74 -19.28
N LEU A 30 17.19 -7.99 -19.57
CA LEU A 30 16.26 -8.24 -20.67
C LEU A 30 16.68 -7.59 -21.99
N GLY A 31 17.79 -6.81 -22.00
CA GLY A 31 18.34 -6.17 -23.17
C GLY A 31 17.82 -4.75 -23.47
N TYR A 32 17.17 -4.09 -22.49
CA TYR A 32 16.78 -2.69 -22.60
C TYR A 32 17.90 -1.79 -22.04
N GLU A 33 18.84 -1.40 -22.87
CA GLU A 33 19.99 -0.61 -22.40
C GLU A 33 19.67 0.86 -22.12
N LYS A 34 18.71 1.43 -22.89
CA LYS A 34 18.31 2.83 -22.78
C LYS A 34 17.14 3.00 -21.81
N VAL A 35 17.26 2.44 -20.60
CA VAL A 35 16.23 2.50 -19.57
C VAL A 35 16.63 3.41 -18.42
N THR A 36 15.74 4.32 -18.06
CA THR A 36 15.80 5.11 -16.82
C THR A 36 14.67 4.67 -15.90
N VAL A 37 15.00 4.25 -14.68
CA VAL A 37 13.99 3.86 -13.69
C VAL A 37 13.97 4.91 -12.59
N LEU A 38 12.80 5.48 -12.32
CA LEU A 38 12.59 6.47 -11.27
C LEU A 38 11.43 6.04 -10.37
N ALA A 39 11.46 6.52 -9.12
CA ALA A 39 10.37 6.30 -8.18
C ALA A 39 9.52 7.55 -8.03
N SER A 40 8.19 7.37 -7.93
CA SER A 40 7.24 8.45 -7.60
C SER A 40 7.26 8.82 -6.12
N VAL A 41 7.75 7.91 -5.26
CA VAL A 41 7.78 8.06 -3.80
C VAL A 41 6.36 8.28 -3.24
N GLY A 42 5.41 7.47 -3.66
CA GLY A 42 3.98 7.58 -3.32
C GLY A 42 3.23 8.54 -4.24
N HIS A 43 2.05 8.98 -3.78
CA HIS A 43 1.20 9.87 -4.58
C HIS A 43 1.86 11.21 -4.90
N THR A 44 1.70 11.66 -6.14
CA THR A 44 2.20 12.96 -6.64
C THR A 44 1.19 14.09 -6.46
N THR A 45 -0.07 13.73 -6.25
CA THR A 45 -1.19 14.66 -6.01
C THR A 45 -1.90 14.30 -4.73
N LYS A 46 -2.60 15.28 -4.17
CA LYS A 46 -3.45 15.15 -2.99
C LYS A 46 -4.73 15.96 -3.17
N ILE A 47 -5.77 15.59 -2.44
CA ILE A 47 -6.99 16.41 -2.37
C ILE A 47 -6.63 17.73 -1.71
N LYS A 48 -7.03 18.85 -2.35
CA LYS A 48 -6.83 20.20 -1.82
C LYS A 48 -7.32 20.25 -0.37
N ASP A 49 -6.47 20.74 0.51
CA ASP A 49 -6.78 20.85 1.92
C ASP A 49 -6.80 22.31 2.35
N ASN A 50 -7.93 22.74 2.89
CA ASN A 50 -8.05 24.06 3.49
C ASN A 50 -8.37 23.86 4.97
N ARG A 51 -7.32 23.61 5.77
CA ARG A 51 -7.40 23.23 7.19
C ARG A 51 -8.24 24.14 8.08
N ASN A 52 -8.62 25.31 7.57
CA ASN A 52 -9.35 26.31 8.35
C ASN A 52 -10.87 26.31 8.12
N SER A 53 -11.41 25.40 7.29
CA SER A 53 -12.85 25.36 7.03
C SER A 53 -13.34 23.97 6.67
N TYR A 54 -14.29 23.43 7.43
CA TYR A 54 -15.02 22.20 7.12
C TYR A 54 -15.82 22.28 5.80
N LYS A 55 -16.09 23.51 5.34
CA LYS A 55 -16.84 23.76 4.10
C LYS A 55 -15.95 23.72 2.86
N ASN A 56 -14.63 23.70 3.02
CA ASN A 56 -13.70 23.74 1.88
C ASN A 56 -12.70 22.60 1.98
N THR A 57 -13.20 21.38 1.87
CA THR A 57 -12.40 20.15 1.94
C THR A 57 -11.72 19.79 0.62
N GLY A 58 -11.96 20.58 -0.46
CA GLY A 58 -11.56 20.23 -1.82
C GLY A 58 -12.41 19.09 -2.42
N ILE A 59 -13.53 18.76 -1.78
CA ILE A 59 -14.54 17.82 -2.27
C ILE A 59 -15.85 18.58 -2.37
N HIS A 60 -16.56 18.42 -3.47
CA HIS A 60 -17.80 19.12 -3.80
C HIS A 60 -18.96 18.12 -3.91
N PRO A 61 -19.67 17.80 -2.80
CA PRO A 61 -20.74 16.81 -2.80
C PRO A 61 -21.89 17.15 -3.76
N ASP A 62 -22.19 18.46 -3.89
CA ASP A 62 -23.28 18.96 -4.76
C ASP A 62 -22.92 18.92 -6.27
N GLU A 63 -21.65 18.60 -6.59
CA GLU A 63 -21.12 18.48 -7.95
C GLU A 63 -20.65 17.04 -8.22
N ASP A 64 -21.46 16.05 -7.85
CA ASP A 64 -21.17 14.62 -8.02
C ASP A 64 -19.81 14.22 -7.38
N PHE A 65 -19.54 14.74 -6.18
CA PHE A 65 -18.31 14.52 -5.43
C PHE A 65 -17.04 14.90 -6.19
N ARG A 66 -17.11 15.88 -7.08
CA ARG A 66 -15.94 16.42 -7.77
C ARG A 66 -14.84 16.79 -6.77
N VAL A 67 -13.62 16.45 -7.10
CA VAL A 67 -12.43 16.65 -6.24
C VAL A 67 -11.48 17.66 -6.85
N ASP A 68 -11.03 18.60 -6.04
CA ASP A 68 -9.94 19.51 -6.38
C ASP A 68 -8.60 18.84 -6.08
N TRP A 69 -7.99 18.24 -7.10
CA TRP A 69 -6.65 17.67 -7.00
C TRP A 69 -5.58 18.75 -7.10
N VAL A 70 -4.61 18.72 -6.21
CA VAL A 70 -3.44 19.61 -6.25
C VAL A 70 -2.15 18.78 -6.19
N THR A 71 -1.13 19.26 -6.88
CA THR A 71 0.21 18.67 -6.77
C THR A 71 0.71 18.81 -5.34
N ASP A 72 1.25 17.72 -4.79
CA ASP A 72 1.86 17.77 -3.47
C ASP A 72 3.18 18.58 -3.52
N PRO A 73 3.29 19.68 -2.75
CA PRO A 73 4.50 20.52 -2.74
C PRO A 73 5.76 19.74 -2.37
N GLU A 74 5.65 18.76 -1.50
CA GLU A 74 6.78 17.91 -1.10
C GLU A 74 7.31 17.03 -2.25
N LYS A 75 6.51 16.86 -3.30
CA LYS A 75 6.83 16.04 -4.47
C LYS A 75 7.33 16.84 -5.68
N TYR A 76 7.40 18.16 -5.60
CA TYR A 76 7.82 18.99 -6.75
C TYR A 76 9.13 18.54 -7.39
N LYS A 77 10.17 18.25 -6.58
CA LYS A 77 11.47 17.81 -7.09
C LYS A 77 11.36 16.49 -7.86
N VAL A 78 10.59 15.54 -7.33
CA VAL A 78 10.36 14.23 -7.97
C VAL A 78 9.60 14.43 -9.29
N ILE A 79 8.55 15.25 -9.27
CA ILE A 79 7.73 15.53 -10.44
C ILE A 79 8.54 16.22 -11.54
N GLU A 80 9.39 17.17 -11.20
CA GLU A 80 10.26 17.83 -12.18
C GLU A 80 11.25 16.84 -12.81
N GLN A 81 11.81 15.93 -12.01
CA GLN A 81 12.68 14.88 -12.49
C GLN A 81 11.94 13.92 -13.44
N LEU A 82 10.73 13.50 -13.06
CA LEU A 82 9.87 12.69 -13.93
C LEU A 82 9.51 13.39 -15.22
N LYS A 83 9.14 14.70 -15.17
CA LYS A 83 8.86 15.53 -16.36
C LYS A 83 10.06 15.67 -17.27
N ALA A 84 11.25 15.89 -16.72
CA ALA A 84 12.46 16.02 -17.53
C ALA A 84 12.76 14.73 -18.28
N GLN A 85 12.64 13.58 -17.60
CA GLN A 85 12.91 12.27 -18.19
C GLN A 85 11.80 11.82 -19.16
N SER A 86 10.54 12.13 -18.90
CA SER A 86 9.43 11.79 -19.80
C SER A 86 9.50 12.50 -21.15
N LYS A 87 10.10 13.70 -21.21
CA LYS A 87 10.29 14.46 -22.48
C LYS A 87 11.31 13.82 -23.42
N VAL A 88 12.28 13.08 -22.90
CA VAL A 88 13.36 12.45 -23.68
C VAL A 88 13.15 10.96 -23.89
N ALA A 89 12.16 10.37 -23.22
CA ALA A 89 11.77 8.97 -23.37
C ALA A 89 10.84 8.79 -24.58
N ASP A 90 11.02 7.69 -25.32
CA ASP A 90 10.10 7.28 -26.37
C ASP A 90 8.78 6.77 -25.77
N PHE A 91 8.88 6.06 -24.63
CA PHE A 91 7.72 5.56 -23.89
C PHE A 91 7.94 5.67 -22.39
N VAL A 92 6.86 5.94 -21.68
CA VAL A 92 6.78 5.92 -20.22
C VAL A 92 6.07 4.63 -19.78
N LEU A 93 6.73 3.82 -18.98
CA LEU A 93 6.16 2.61 -18.40
C LEU A 93 5.78 2.87 -16.95
N ILE A 94 4.49 2.86 -16.65
CA ILE A 94 3.99 3.00 -15.28
C ILE A 94 3.92 1.61 -14.65
N ALA A 95 4.79 1.39 -13.67
CA ALA A 95 5.07 0.10 -13.03
C ALA A 95 4.79 0.14 -11.52
N SER A 96 3.71 0.85 -11.13
CA SER A 96 3.18 0.83 -9.75
C SER A 96 2.57 -0.54 -9.43
N ASP A 97 2.31 -0.80 -8.16
CA ASP A 97 1.78 -2.08 -7.70
C ASP A 97 0.43 -2.40 -8.36
N PRO A 98 0.12 -3.69 -8.60
CA PRO A 98 -1.06 -4.11 -9.35
C PRO A 98 -2.32 -4.13 -8.46
N ASP A 99 -2.55 -3.06 -7.71
CA ASP A 99 -3.72 -2.85 -6.88
C ASP A 99 -4.41 -1.52 -7.22
N ARG A 100 -5.53 -1.21 -6.56
CA ARG A 100 -6.29 0.02 -6.80
C ARG A 100 -5.53 1.29 -6.44
N GLU A 101 -4.69 1.26 -5.40
CA GLU A 101 -3.87 2.42 -4.99
C GLU A 101 -2.79 2.68 -6.04
N GLY A 102 -2.13 1.62 -6.55
CA GLY A 102 -1.15 1.72 -7.64
C GLY A 102 -1.76 2.17 -8.97
N GLU A 103 -3.03 1.81 -9.27
CA GLU A 103 -3.74 2.33 -10.44
C GLU A 103 -4.03 3.83 -10.29
N SER A 104 -4.52 4.27 -9.14
CA SER A 104 -4.76 5.70 -8.86
C SER A 104 -3.46 6.50 -8.89
N LEU A 105 -2.40 5.99 -8.27
CA LEU A 105 -1.07 6.60 -8.32
C LEU A 105 -0.58 6.76 -9.76
N GLY A 106 -0.70 5.70 -10.56
CA GLY A 106 -0.33 5.71 -11.98
C GLY A 106 -1.14 6.72 -12.79
N ASN A 107 -2.45 6.83 -12.52
CA ASN A 107 -3.34 7.80 -13.15
C ASN A 107 -2.93 9.24 -12.81
N HIS A 108 -2.61 9.52 -11.55
CA HIS A 108 -2.10 10.82 -11.12
C HIS A 108 -0.77 11.16 -11.80
N ILE A 109 0.14 10.20 -11.95
CA ILE A 109 1.40 10.39 -12.70
C ILE A 109 1.10 10.73 -14.15
N LYS A 110 0.21 9.97 -14.82
CA LYS A 110 -0.22 10.25 -16.20
C LYS A 110 -0.72 11.68 -16.36
N GLN A 111 -1.59 12.15 -15.44
CA GLN A 111 -2.14 13.49 -15.45
C GLN A 111 -1.07 14.56 -15.23
N VAL A 112 -0.20 14.42 -14.23
CA VAL A 112 0.86 15.37 -13.88
C VAL A 112 1.90 15.49 -15.00
N LEU A 113 2.21 14.39 -15.68
CA LEU A 113 3.12 14.37 -16.81
C LEU A 113 2.43 14.71 -18.14
N ARG A 114 1.09 14.83 -18.16
CA ARG A 114 0.25 15.10 -19.33
C ARG A 114 0.49 14.08 -20.46
N LEU A 115 0.60 12.81 -20.12
CA LEU A 115 0.81 11.74 -21.08
C LEU A 115 -0.48 11.39 -21.83
N ASN A 116 -0.40 11.29 -23.15
CA ASN A 116 -1.47 10.70 -23.95
C ASN A 116 -1.30 9.17 -24.06
N ASP A 117 -2.30 8.49 -24.60
CA ASP A 117 -2.34 7.02 -24.63
C ASP A 117 -1.29 6.39 -25.56
N SER A 118 -0.70 7.17 -26.48
CA SER A 118 0.39 6.69 -27.32
C SER A 118 1.77 6.80 -26.68
N GLN A 119 1.89 7.52 -25.57
CA GLN A 119 3.16 7.84 -24.91
C GLN A 119 3.44 6.96 -23.71
N TYR A 120 2.45 6.24 -23.19
CA TYR A 120 2.64 5.43 -22.00
C TYR A 120 2.02 4.04 -22.11
N PHE A 121 2.55 3.13 -21.27
CA PHE A 121 1.95 1.82 -21.02
C PHE A 121 1.93 1.54 -19.52
N ARG A 122 0.89 0.84 -19.10
CA ARG A 122 0.78 0.25 -17.78
C ARG A 122 1.33 -1.17 -17.80
N ILE A 123 2.38 -1.45 -17.01
CA ILE A 123 2.90 -2.80 -16.82
C ILE A 123 2.58 -3.29 -15.41
N LYS A 124 2.06 -4.51 -15.28
CA LYS A 124 1.58 -5.10 -14.02
C LYS A 124 2.36 -6.38 -13.73
N TYR A 125 2.97 -6.43 -12.58
CA TYR A 125 3.65 -7.63 -12.09
C TYR A 125 3.45 -7.78 -10.58
N HIS A 126 3.29 -9.01 -10.10
CA HIS A 126 3.09 -9.32 -8.68
C HIS A 126 4.41 -9.62 -7.96
N SER A 127 5.48 -9.90 -8.68
CA SER A 127 6.82 -10.14 -8.15
C SER A 127 7.88 -9.44 -8.98
N ILE A 128 8.97 -9.00 -8.34
CA ILE A 128 10.07 -8.32 -9.02
C ILE A 128 11.08 -9.38 -9.46
N THR A 129 10.67 -10.21 -10.43
CA THR A 129 11.53 -11.21 -11.09
C THR A 129 11.65 -10.90 -12.57
N LYS A 130 12.68 -11.47 -13.21
CA LYS A 130 12.92 -11.27 -14.65
C LYS A 130 11.76 -11.80 -15.49
N GLU A 131 11.23 -12.97 -15.11
CA GLU A 131 10.13 -13.63 -15.78
C GLU A 131 8.84 -12.81 -15.68
N ALA A 132 8.50 -12.32 -14.48
CA ALA A 132 7.28 -11.54 -14.27
C ALA A 132 7.32 -10.20 -15.02
N ILE A 133 8.46 -9.52 -15.02
CA ILE A 133 8.63 -8.25 -15.76
C ILE A 133 8.63 -8.50 -17.27
N SER A 134 9.27 -9.58 -17.76
CA SER A 134 9.21 -9.96 -19.17
C SER A 134 7.79 -10.20 -19.62
N THR A 135 7.02 -10.99 -18.88
CA THR A 135 5.60 -11.26 -19.18
C THR A 135 4.76 -9.99 -19.19
N ALA A 136 5.03 -9.05 -18.25
CA ALA A 136 4.34 -7.77 -18.20
C ALA A 136 4.68 -6.85 -19.40
N LEU A 137 5.91 -6.93 -19.92
CA LEU A 137 6.35 -6.20 -21.11
C LEU A 137 5.78 -6.79 -22.41
N ASP A 138 5.48 -8.09 -22.42
CA ASP A 138 4.82 -8.74 -23.56
C ASP A 138 3.31 -8.42 -23.61
N ASN A 139 2.72 -8.03 -22.48
CA ASN A 139 1.30 -7.70 -22.33
C ASN A 139 1.10 -6.31 -21.69
N PRO A 140 1.62 -5.24 -22.31
CA PRO A 140 1.42 -3.88 -21.79
C PRO A 140 -0.05 -3.47 -21.95
N GLY A 141 -0.55 -2.75 -20.97
CA GLY A 141 -1.94 -2.27 -20.97
C GLY A 141 -2.05 -0.77 -20.70
N TYR A 142 -3.25 -0.36 -20.29
CA TYR A 142 -3.57 1.00 -19.88
C TYR A 142 -4.10 1.01 -18.45
N MET A 143 -4.28 2.21 -17.87
CA MET A 143 -4.88 2.37 -16.55
C MET A 143 -6.32 1.86 -16.54
N ASN A 144 -6.66 1.13 -15.47
CA ASN A 144 -8.02 0.67 -15.25
C ASN A 144 -8.82 1.77 -14.52
N LYS A 145 -9.71 2.43 -15.25
CA LYS A 145 -10.52 3.53 -14.71
C LYS A 145 -11.31 3.11 -13.47
N TYR A 146 -11.94 1.93 -13.47
CA TYR A 146 -12.76 1.47 -12.34
C TYR A 146 -11.94 1.28 -11.05
N LEU A 147 -10.69 0.82 -11.17
CA LEU A 147 -9.80 0.71 -10.02
C LEU A 147 -9.34 2.09 -9.53
N CYS A 148 -9.08 3.03 -10.46
CA CYS A 148 -8.79 4.41 -10.10
C CYS A 148 -9.95 5.04 -9.34
N ASP A 149 -11.17 4.94 -9.90
CA ASP A 149 -12.39 5.49 -9.30
C ASP A 149 -12.64 4.86 -7.90
N ALA A 150 -12.38 3.57 -7.73
CA ALA A 150 -12.51 2.89 -6.44
C ALA A 150 -11.52 3.41 -5.37
N ALA A 151 -10.27 3.69 -5.76
CA ALA A 151 -9.27 4.26 -4.87
C ALA A 151 -9.60 5.72 -4.52
N GLU A 152 -9.99 6.52 -5.51
CA GLU A 152 -10.40 7.91 -5.32
C GLU A 152 -11.65 8.02 -4.43
N SER A 153 -12.65 7.18 -4.65
CA SER A 153 -13.86 7.10 -3.80
C SER A 153 -13.50 6.80 -2.34
N ARG A 154 -12.54 5.89 -2.11
CA ARG A 154 -12.05 5.61 -0.76
C ARG A 154 -11.41 6.85 -0.12
N GLN A 155 -10.57 7.58 -0.86
CA GLN A 155 -9.91 8.78 -0.36
C GLN A 155 -10.94 9.88 -0.03
N ILE A 156 -11.97 10.04 -0.86
CA ILE A 156 -13.10 10.96 -0.64
C ILE A 156 -13.81 10.62 0.67
N VAL A 157 -14.25 9.38 0.82
CA VAL A 157 -14.99 8.92 2.01
C VAL A 157 -14.14 9.06 3.28
N ASP A 158 -12.87 8.64 3.24
CA ASP A 158 -11.99 8.74 4.40
C ASP A 158 -11.77 10.21 4.81
N LYS A 159 -11.63 11.12 3.86
CA LYS A 159 -11.50 12.55 4.13
C LYS A 159 -12.80 13.16 4.68
N MET A 160 -13.94 12.85 4.09
CA MET A 160 -15.25 13.36 4.55
C MET A 160 -15.55 12.89 5.97
N ILE A 161 -15.36 11.60 6.27
CA ILE A 161 -15.54 11.06 7.64
C ILE A 161 -14.59 11.75 8.62
N GLY A 162 -13.32 11.86 8.27
CA GLY A 162 -12.32 12.50 9.12
C GLY A 162 -12.67 13.95 9.47
N TYR A 163 -13.09 14.72 8.47
CA TYR A 163 -13.47 16.13 8.65
C TYR A 163 -14.79 16.31 9.41
N ALA A 164 -15.78 15.44 9.18
CA ALA A 164 -17.08 15.55 9.85
C ALA A 164 -17.02 15.09 11.31
N LEU A 165 -16.34 13.98 11.59
CA LEU A 165 -16.39 13.34 12.92
C LEU A 165 -15.28 13.80 13.87
N THR A 166 -14.11 14.20 13.38
CA THR A 166 -13.01 14.64 14.27
C THR A 166 -13.41 15.81 15.20
N PRO A 167 -14.08 16.87 14.72
CA PRO A 167 -14.50 17.97 15.61
C PRO A 167 -15.47 17.52 16.69
N VAL A 168 -16.41 16.65 16.32
CA VAL A 168 -17.39 16.10 17.26
C VAL A 168 -16.68 15.29 18.34
N ALA A 169 -15.84 14.33 17.94
CA ALA A 169 -15.09 13.51 18.87
C ALA A 169 -14.13 14.33 19.76
N LYS A 170 -13.52 15.38 19.20
CA LYS A 170 -12.67 16.30 19.97
C LYS A 170 -13.47 17.04 21.04
N ALA A 171 -14.67 17.50 20.70
CA ALA A 171 -15.52 18.25 21.64
C ALA A 171 -16.08 17.36 22.78
N TYR A 172 -16.50 16.13 22.47
CA TYR A 172 -17.21 15.27 23.42
C TYR A 172 -16.31 14.34 24.23
N ILE A 173 -15.22 13.83 23.63
CA ILE A 173 -14.35 12.82 24.26
C ILE A 173 -12.87 13.19 24.25
N GLY A 174 -12.51 14.40 23.82
CA GLY A 174 -11.11 14.84 23.75
C GLY A 174 -10.24 14.09 22.73
N ALA A 175 -10.83 13.37 21.80
CA ALA A 175 -10.07 12.62 20.78
C ALA A 175 -9.27 13.57 19.88
N LYS A 176 -8.05 13.19 19.53
CA LYS A 176 -7.20 13.98 18.62
C LYS A 176 -7.68 13.92 17.17
N SER A 177 -8.15 12.76 16.73
CA SER A 177 -8.67 12.53 15.37
C SER A 177 -9.56 11.30 15.34
N VAL A 178 -10.41 11.23 14.32
CA VAL A 178 -11.25 10.06 13.99
C VAL A 178 -11.02 9.69 12.54
N GLY A 179 -10.96 8.41 12.27
CA GLY A 179 -10.82 7.91 10.92
C GLY A 179 -11.31 6.47 10.83
N ARG A 180 -11.86 6.09 9.70
CA ARG A 180 -12.48 4.77 9.48
C ARG A 180 -11.54 3.61 9.85
N CYS A 181 -10.29 3.64 9.40
CA CYS A 181 -9.32 2.60 9.72
C CYS A 181 -8.77 2.75 11.15
N GLN A 182 -8.49 3.97 11.60
CA GLN A 182 -7.94 4.24 12.93
C GLN A 182 -8.89 3.79 14.04
N SER A 183 -10.18 4.11 13.93
CA SER A 183 -11.17 3.76 14.94
C SER A 183 -11.41 2.25 15.02
N ALA A 184 -11.44 1.56 13.85
CA ALA A 184 -11.56 0.11 13.81
C ALA A 184 -10.33 -0.58 14.41
N GLY A 185 -9.12 -0.12 14.07
CA GLY A 185 -7.87 -0.65 14.63
C GLY A 185 -7.78 -0.43 16.15
N LEU A 186 -8.14 0.77 16.63
CA LEU A 186 -8.19 1.06 18.06
C LEU A 186 -9.17 0.15 18.80
N LYS A 187 -10.36 -0.11 18.19
CA LYS A 187 -11.33 -1.04 18.78
C LYS A 187 -10.73 -2.43 19.02
N LEU A 188 -10.02 -2.99 18.05
CA LEU A 188 -9.37 -4.32 18.21
C LEU A 188 -8.38 -4.33 19.38
N VAL A 189 -7.58 -3.27 19.52
CA VAL A 189 -6.63 -3.15 20.64
C VAL A 189 -7.37 -3.06 21.98
N VAL A 190 -8.42 -2.24 22.06
CA VAL A 190 -9.22 -2.08 23.28
C VAL A 190 -9.96 -3.38 23.66
N ASP A 191 -10.53 -4.09 22.68
CA ASP A 191 -11.20 -5.34 22.92
C ASP A 191 -10.21 -6.39 23.47
N ARG A 192 -9.01 -6.47 22.89
CA ARG A 192 -7.96 -7.36 23.41
C ARG A 192 -7.48 -6.99 24.82
N GLU A 193 -7.32 -5.70 25.09
CA GLU A 193 -6.97 -5.24 26.44
C GLU A 193 -8.02 -5.62 27.47
N LYS A 194 -9.32 -5.49 27.13
CA LYS A 194 -10.41 -5.96 28.01
C LYS A 194 -10.36 -7.48 28.26
N GLU A 195 -10.04 -8.28 27.24
CA GLU A 195 -9.84 -9.73 27.42
C GLU A 195 -8.70 -10.01 28.39
N ILE A 196 -7.58 -9.28 28.27
CA ILE A 196 -6.43 -9.44 29.16
C ILE A 196 -6.79 -9.06 30.60
N GLN A 197 -7.50 -7.93 30.79
CA GLN A 197 -7.92 -7.46 32.12
C GLN A 197 -8.94 -8.40 32.78
N ASN A 198 -9.78 -9.05 31.99
CA ASN A 198 -10.80 -10.00 32.48
C ASN A 198 -10.28 -11.45 32.54
N PHE A 199 -9.04 -11.70 32.13
CA PHE A 199 -8.47 -13.03 32.13
C PHE A 199 -8.25 -13.54 33.57
N ILE A 200 -8.90 -14.65 33.89
CA ILE A 200 -8.69 -15.36 35.14
C ILE A 200 -7.70 -16.50 34.84
N PRO A 201 -6.49 -16.48 35.41
CA PRO A 201 -5.51 -17.53 35.16
C PRO A 201 -5.97 -18.87 35.77
N GLU A 202 -5.99 -19.88 34.92
CA GLU A 202 -6.19 -21.28 35.36
C GLU A 202 -4.83 -21.95 35.47
N TYR A 203 -4.63 -22.64 36.58
CA TYR A 203 -3.40 -23.40 36.81
C TYR A 203 -3.57 -24.82 36.32
N TYR A 204 -2.56 -25.34 35.65
CA TYR A 204 -2.46 -26.76 35.30
C TYR A 204 -1.09 -27.31 35.71
N TYR A 205 -0.99 -28.59 35.83
CA TYR A 205 0.26 -29.25 36.17
C TYR A 205 0.70 -30.18 35.05
N ASP A 206 1.94 -30.07 34.68
CA ASP A 206 2.62 -31.04 33.85
C ASP A 206 3.24 -32.10 34.78
N LEU A 207 2.79 -33.31 34.67
CA LEU A 207 3.33 -34.43 35.48
C LEU A 207 4.46 -35.10 34.72
N PHE A 208 5.61 -35.18 35.38
CA PHE A 208 6.76 -35.87 34.86
C PHE A 208 7.13 -36.99 35.86
N VAL A 209 7.51 -38.16 35.33
CA VAL A 209 8.06 -39.26 36.09
C VAL A 209 9.51 -39.45 35.68
N GLU A 210 10.40 -39.51 36.67
CA GLU A 210 11.78 -39.88 36.45
C GLU A 210 11.98 -41.32 37.02
N PHE A 211 12.52 -42.21 36.21
CA PHE A 211 12.84 -43.58 36.63
C PHE A 211 14.20 -43.96 36.07
N THR A 212 14.86 -44.91 36.80
CA THR A 212 16.17 -45.42 36.42
C THR A 212 16.04 -46.89 36.09
N LYS A 213 16.59 -47.27 34.95
CA LYS A 213 16.73 -48.68 34.56
C LYS A 213 18.14 -48.87 33.97
N ASP A 214 18.84 -49.90 34.45
CA ASP A 214 20.22 -50.26 34.03
C ASP A 214 21.16 -49.04 34.11
N ASP A 215 21.12 -48.32 35.25
CA ASP A 215 21.84 -47.03 35.52
C ASP A 215 21.56 -45.90 34.59
N ILE A 216 20.57 -46.03 33.69
CA ILE A 216 20.14 -44.97 32.79
C ILE A 216 18.88 -44.27 33.34
N LYS A 217 18.93 -42.97 33.47
CA LYS A 217 17.78 -42.14 33.89
C LYS A 217 16.88 -41.82 32.71
N TYR A 218 15.60 -42.05 32.88
CA TYR A 218 14.56 -41.73 31.92
C TYR A 218 13.60 -40.70 32.53
N ARG A 219 13.14 -39.76 31.71
CA ARG A 219 12.09 -38.80 32.08
C ARG A 219 10.93 -38.96 31.10
N ALA A 220 9.76 -39.23 31.59
CA ALA A 220 8.53 -39.32 30.81
C ALA A 220 7.54 -38.26 31.25
N LYS A 221 6.85 -37.66 30.30
CA LYS A 221 5.73 -36.74 30.55
C LYS A 221 4.44 -37.51 30.48
N TYR A 222 3.56 -37.34 31.46
CA TYR A 222 2.22 -37.87 31.41
C TYR A 222 1.40 -37.14 30.33
N ILE A 223 0.84 -37.89 29.39
CA ILE A 223 0.05 -37.34 28.26
C ILE A 223 -1.45 -37.55 28.41
N GLY A 224 -1.93 -38.12 29.54
CA GLY A 224 -3.35 -38.26 29.83
C GLY A 224 -3.94 -36.95 30.41
N THR A 225 -5.24 -36.78 30.26
CA THR A 225 -6.00 -35.76 31.01
C THR A 225 -6.43 -36.39 32.35
N ALA A 226 -6.17 -35.69 33.45
CA ALA A 226 -6.70 -36.09 34.75
C ALA A 226 -8.15 -35.59 34.84
N ASP A 227 -9.11 -36.50 34.90
CA ASP A 227 -10.54 -36.19 35.04
C ASP A 227 -10.95 -35.70 36.44
N LYS A 228 -9.99 -35.49 37.34
CA LYS A 228 -10.25 -34.96 38.68
C LYS A 228 -9.32 -33.82 38.99
N LYS A 229 -9.90 -32.67 39.38
CA LYS A 229 -9.19 -31.64 40.12
C LYS A 229 -8.60 -32.28 41.37
N VAL A 230 -7.29 -32.23 41.51
CA VAL A 230 -6.64 -32.57 42.76
C VAL A 230 -6.91 -31.44 43.71
N ASP A 231 -7.91 -31.59 44.57
CA ASP A 231 -8.10 -30.65 45.67
C ASP A 231 -6.85 -30.68 46.55
N ARG A 232 -6.38 -29.51 46.95
CA ARG A 232 -5.21 -29.33 47.82
C ARG A 232 -5.51 -29.80 49.22
#